data_2fad10ed1cdeab7a454312d9b9cff411
#
_entry.id   2fad10ed1cdeab7a454312d9b9cff411
#
_cell.length_a   1.000
_cell.length_b   1.000
_cell.length_c   1.000
_cell.angle_alpha   90.00
_cell.angle_beta   90.00
_cell.angle_gamma   90.00
#
_symmetry.space_group_name_H-M   'P 1'
#
loop_
_entity.id
_entity.type
_entity.pdbx_description
1 polymer ?
#
loop_
_entity_poly.entity_id
_entity_poly.type
_entity_poly.pdbx_seq_one_letter_code
_entity_poly.pdbx_strand_id
1 'polypeptide(L)'
;MHIVVCIKQVPDSAQIRVHPVTNTIMRQGVPTIINPYDLFALEAALRLRDEHGGEVTVLTMGPPMAEDSLRKALTFGADRAVLLTDRFFAGSDTLATSYALAAAIEKIGEVFGKPEIVFTGKQTIDGDTAQVGPGIAKRQSLLQLTYVSKIAELDLAGGKIKVERRAEGGVQVLETKLPVLITMLEGTNDMRRGSMADALRAARAEIVTWSAKDAGIEDILKCGLRGSPTVVKRVFAPSPRAEKAKQIEIQPVAIDTADALLEQIFGTLPALETELVELHQTL
;
A
#
# COMPACT_ATOMS: atom_id res chain seq x y z
N MET A 1 17.23 -6.74 15.64
CA MET A 1 15.99 -5.99 15.33
C MET A 1 15.02 -6.91 14.59
N HIS A 2 13.73 -6.86 14.92
CA HIS A 2 12.68 -7.57 14.22
C HIS A 2 11.70 -6.59 13.57
N ILE A 3 11.49 -6.72 12.27
CA ILE A 3 10.58 -5.88 11.49
C ILE A 3 9.46 -6.75 10.93
N VAL A 4 8.21 -6.32 11.08
CA VAL A 4 7.06 -6.95 10.42
C VAL A 4 6.58 -6.06 9.29
N VAL A 5 6.37 -6.61 8.09
CA VAL A 5 5.82 -5.90 6.95
C VAL A 5 4.49 -6.53 6.55
N CYS A 6 3.41 -5.79 6.68
CA CYS A 6 2.11 -6.21 6.17
C CYS A 6 2.03 -5.92 4.67
N ILE A 7 1.75 -6.95 3.88
CA ILE A 7 1.56 -6.83 2.44
C ILE A 7 0.17 -7.34 2.05
N LYS A 8 -0.35 -6.86 0.92
CA LYS A 8 -1.63 -7.32 0.39
C LYS A 8 -1.48 -7.81 -1.04
N GLN A 9 -2.07 -8.97 -1.34
CA GLN A 9 -2.30 -9.38 -2.72
C GLN A 9 -3.49 -8.61 -3.29
N VAL A 10 -3.29 -7.95 -4.42
CA VAL A 10 -4.33 -7.16 -5.10
C VAL A 10 -4.41 -7.55 -6.56
N PRO A 11 -5.57 -7.37 -7.24
CA PRO A 11 -5.65 -7.52 -8.68
C PRO A 11 -4.72 -6.51 -9.37
N ASP A 12 -4.05 -6.91 -10.42
CA ASP A 12 -3.26 -6.01 -11.27
C ASP A 12 -4.22 -5.05 -12.00
N SER A 13 -4.31 -3.80 -11.52
CA SER A 13 -5.22 -2.80 -12.05
C SER A 13 -4.96 -2.44 -13.51
N ALA A 14 -3.72 -2.60 -13.99
CA ALA A 14 -3.37 -2.37 -15.39
C ALA A 14 -3.99 -3.41 -16.33
N GLN A 15 -4.41 -4.57 -15.83
CA GLN A 15 -4.99 -5.67 -16.60
C GLN A 15 -6.49 -5.88 -16.35
N ILE A 16 -7.12 -5.01 -15.57
CA ILE A 16 -8.57 -5.07 -15.33
C ILE A 16 -9.31 -4.81 -16.64
N ARG A 17 -10.12 -5.78 -17.06
CA ARG A 17 -11.00 -5.67 -18.23
C ARG A 17 -12.43 -5.48 -17.81
N VAL A 18 -13.13 -4.65 -18.57
CA VAL A 18 -14.60 -4.47 -18.39
C VAL A 18 -15.29 -5.41 -19.38
N HIS A 19 -16.28 -6.15 -18.90
CA HIS A 19 -17.08 -7.03 -19.74
C HIS A 19 -17.91 -6.18 -20.73
N PRO A 20 -17.77 -6.40 -22.06
CA PRO A 20 -18.31 -5.47 -23.07
C PRO A 20 -19.84 -5.39 -23.09
N VAL A 21 -20.52 -6.43 -22.61
CA VAL A 21 -22.00 -6.48 -22.61
C VAL A 21 -22.59 -6.03 -21.27
N THR A 22 -22.04 -6.53 -20.16
CA THR A 22 -22.57 -6.25 -18.82
C THR A 22 -22.00 -4.99 -18.18
N ASN A 23 -20.94 -4.44 -18.75
CA ASN A 23 -20.18 -3.28 -18.25
C ASN A 23 -19.72 -3.45 -16.79
N THR A 24 -19.41 -4.70 -16.41
CA THR A 24 -18.90 -5.06 -15.08
C THR A 24 -17.42 -5.40 -15.14
N ILE A 25 -16.70 -5.16 -14.05
CA ILE A 25 -15.28 -5.52 -13.94
C ILE A 25 -15.16 -7.05 -13.95
N MET A 26 -14.39 -7.56 -14.91
CA MET A 26 -14.04 -8.97 -14.99
C MET A 26 -12.91 -9.25 -14.00
N ARG A 27 -13.22 -9.89 -12.89
CA ARG A 27 -12.21 -10.25 -11.87
C ARG A 27 -11.58 -11.63 -12.12
N GLN A 28 -12.28 -12.51 -12.82
CA GLN A 28 -11.74 -13.84 -13.15
C GLN A 28 -10.65 -13.74 -14.21
N GLY A 29 -9.50 -14.38 -13.94
CA GLY A 29 -8.35 -14.37 -14.83
C GLY A 29 -7.50 -13.09 -14.82
N VAL A 30 -7.77 -12.14 -13.92
CA VAL A 30 -6.87 -11.02 -13.71
C VAL A 30 -5.70 -11.48 -12.86
N PRO A 31 -4.45 -11.31 -13.31
CA PRO A 31 -3.28 -11.57 -12.49
C PRO A 31 -3.32 -10.79 -11.18
N THR A 32 -2.74 -11.36 -10.15
CA THR A 32 -2.59 -10.69 -8.86
C THR A 32 -1.13 -10.32 -8.61
N ILE A 33 -0.93 -9.21 -7.95
CA ILE A 33 0.39 -8.66 -7.60
C ILE A 33 0.42 -8.30 -6.12
N ILE A 34 1.63 -8.12 -5.58
CA ILE A 34 1.80 -7.42 -4.30
C ILE A 34 1.37 -5.97 -4.52
N ASN A 35 0.57 -5.43 -3.63
CA ASN A 35 0.18 -4.02 -3.66
C ASN A 35 1.43 -3.12 -3.81
N PRO A 36 1.48 -2.23 -4.82
CA PRO A 36 2.65 -1.41 -5.09
C PRO A 36 3.14 -0.59 -3.89
N TYR A 37 2.22 -0.05 -3.08
CA TYR A 37 2.60 0.69 -1.86
C TYR A 37 3.32 -0.18 -0.83
N ASP A 38 2.98 -1.47 -0.75
CA ASP A 38 3.60 -2.39 0.19
C ASP A 38 5.02 -2.78 -0.24
N LEU A 39 5.35 -2.67 -1.54
CA LEU A 39 6.72 -2.86 -2.02
C LEU A 39 7.66 -1.77 -1.50
N PHE A 40 7.20 -0.51 -1.40
CA PHE A 40 8.00 0.55 -0.78
C PHE A 40 8.25 0.29 0.70
N ALA A 41 7.26 -0.25 1.41
CA ALA A 41 7.37 -0.65 2.81
C ALA A 41 8.35 -1.83 2.97
N LEU A 42 8.25 -2.83 2.12
CA LEU A 42 9.14 -4.00 2.13
C LEU A 42 10.59 -3.60 1.87
N GLU A 43 10.86 -2.79 0.83
CA GLU A 43 12.22 -2.35 0.54
C GLU A 43 12.80 -1.49 1.67
N ALA A 44 12.01 -0.61 2.30
CA ALA A 44 12.45 0.16 3.45
C ALA A 44 12.85 -0.76 4.62
N ALA A 45 12.05 -1.78 4.90
CA ALA A 45 12.35 -2.77 5.94
C ALA A 45 13.63 -3.56 5.63
N LEU A 46 13.81 -4.01 4.39
CA LEU A 46 15.00 -4.74 3.96
C LEU A 46 16.26 -3.88 4.05
N ARG A 47 16.20 -2.59 3.71
CA ARG A 47 17.34 -1.66 3.85
C ARG A 47 17.72 -1.48 5.31
N LEU A 48 16.75 -1.27 6.19
CA LEU A 48 17.03 -1.17 7.64
C LEU A 48 17.65 -2.44 8.20
N ARG A 49 17.13 -3.62 7.80
CA ARG A 49 17.74 -4.89 8.20
C ARG A 49 19.19 -5.03 7.70
N ASP A 50 19.45 -4.66 6.45
CA ASP A 50 20.79 -4.77 5.86
C ASP A 50 21.78 -3.84 6.56
N GLU A 51 21.34 -2.67 7.02
CA GLU A 51 22.18 -1.68 7.71
C GLU A 51 22.40 -2.02 9.20
N HIS A 52 21.33 -2.44 9.89
CA HIS A 52 21.34 -2.58 11.35
C HIS A 52 21.31 -4.03 11.84
N GLY A 53 21.16 -4.99 10.94
CA GLY A 53 20.96 -6.40 11.27
C GLY A 53 19.54 -6.70 11.75
N GLY A 54 19.24 -7.99 11.88
CA GLY A 54 17.94 -8.47 12.34
C GLY A 54 17.21 -9.29 11.28
N GLU A 55 15.88 -9.34 11.39
CA GLU A 55 15.02 -10.15 10.53
C GLU A 55 13.79 -9.37 10.06
N VAL A 56 13.34 -9.66 8.83
CA VAL A 56 12.10 -9.14 8.23
C VAL A 56 11.10 -10.27 8.06
N THR A 57 9.98 -10.19 8.76
CA THR A 57 8.83 -11.09 8.61
C THR A 57 7.76 -10.40 7.77
N VAL A 58 7.35 -11.00 6.67
CA VAL A 58 6.21 -10.53 5.87
C VAL A 58 4.93 -11.23 6.32
N LEU A 59 3.85 -10.45 6.48
CA LEU A 59 2.53 -10.92 6.89
C LEU A 59 1.49 -10.53 5.85
N THR A 60 0.64 -11.46 5.46
CA THR A 60 -0.56 -11.15 4.67
C THR A 60 -1.79 -11.84 5.24
N MET A 61 -2.95 -11.18 5.16
CA MET A 61 -4.25 -11.79 5.41
C MET A 61 -4.96 -11.99 4.09
N GLY A 62 -5.31 -13.22 3.77
CA GLY A 62 -5.98 -13.49 2.49
C GLY A 62 -6.35 -14.97 2.32
N PRO A 63 -6.93 -15.31 1.16
CA PRO A 63 -7.17 -16.70 0.79
C PRO A 63 -5.84 -17.44 0.58
N PRO A 64 -5.84 -18.79 0.52
CA PRO A 64 -4.60 -19.57 0.36
C PRO A 64 -3.72 -19.14 -0.79
N MET A 65 -4.29 -18.65 -1.89
CA MET A 65 -3.53 -18.14 -3.05
C MET A 65 -2.69 -16.88 -2.74
N ALA A 66 -2.92 -16.20 -1.63
CA ALA A 66 -2.09 -15.07 -1.21
C ALA A 66 -0.66 -15.50 -0.83
N GLU A 67 -0.42 -16.81 -0.68
CA GLU A 67 0.90 -17.41 -0.55
C GLU A 67 1.86 -16.98 -1.67
N ASP A 68 1.36 -16.82 -2.90
CA ASP A 68 2.19 -16.39 -4.04
C ASP A 68 2.86 -15.04 -3.80
N SER A 69 2.14 -14.11 -3.18
CA SER A 69 2.69 -12.80 -2.81
C SER A 69 3.74 -12.89 -1.71
N LEU A 70 3.56 -13.80 -0.74
CA LEU A 70 4.56 -14.07 0.31
C LEU A 70 5.82 -14.71 -0.28
N ARG A 71 5.67 -15.70 -1.18
CA ARG A 71 6.82 -16.29 -1.90
C ARG A 71 7.57 -15.25 -2.70
N LYS A 72 6.84 -14.33 -3.36
CA LYS A 72 7.45 -13.22 -4.07
C LYS A 72 8.23 -12.30 -3.12
N ALA A 73 7.68 -11.96 -1.96
CA ALA A 73 8.38 -11.15 -0.95
C ALA A 73 9.65 -11.83 -0.42
N LEU A 74 9.62 -13.15 -0.23
CA LEU A 74 10.80 -13.95 0.11
C LEU A 74 11.88 -13.90 -0.99
N THR A 75 11.50 -13.83 -2.29
CA THR A 75 12.49 -13.66 -3.38
C THR A 75 13.17 -12.30 -3.36
N PHE A 76 12.56 -11.29 -2.77
CA PHE A 76 13.16 -9.97 -2.57
C PHE A 76 14.10 -9.91 -1.37
N GLY A 77 14.13 -10.95 -0.54
CA GLY A 77 15.04 -11.07 0.57
C GLY A 77 14.40 -11.03 1.95
N ALA A 78 13.08 -11.06 2.08
CA ALA A 78 12.44 -11.24 3.38
C ALA A 78 12.86 -12.58 4.01
N ASP A 79 12.97 -12.62 5.33
CA ASP A 79 13.52 -13.77 6.04
C ASP A 79 12.45 -14.81 6.38
N ARG A 80 11.24 -14.36 6.67
CA ARG A 80 10.11 -15.20 7.08
C ARG A 80 8.81 -14.69 6.49
N ALA A 81 7.86 -15.60 6.26
CA ALA A 81 6.54 -15.30 5.71
C ALA A 81 5.44 -15.95 6.55
N VAL A 82 4.40 -15.18 6.83
CA VAL A 82 3.22 -15.61 7.59
C VAL A 82 1.95 -15.34 6.77
N LEU A 83 1.17 -16.38 6.54
CA LEU A 83 -0.14 -16.31 5.92
C LEU A 83 -1.22 -16.43 6.99
N LEU A 84 -2.00 -15.39 7.20
CA LEU A 84 -3.21 -15.43 8.01
C LEU A 84 -4.40 -15.75 7.10
N THR A 85 -4.93 -16.96 7.20
CA THR A 85 -6.00 -17.42 6.29
C THR A 85 -7.07 -18.18 7.04
N ASP A 86 -8.30 -17.73 6.89
CA ASP A 86 -9.49 -18.40 7.39
C ASP A 86 -10.70 -17.90 6.61
N ARG A 87 -11.72 -18.75 6.42
CA ARG A 87 -13.01 -18.35 5.84
C ARG A 87 -13.71 -17.25 6.65
N PHE A 88 -13.42 -17.16 7.93
CA PHE A 88 -13.96 -16.11 8.79
C PHE A 88 -13.46 -14.70 8.44
N PHE A 89 -12.37 -14.58 7.71
CA PHE A 89 -11.85 -13.27 7.27
C PHE A 89 -12.48 -12.75 5.98
N ALA A 90 -13.26 -13.58 5.29
CA ALA A 90 -13.86 -13.20 4.02
C ALA A 90 -14.78 -11.99 4.16
N GLY A 91 -14.60 -10.99 3.28
CA GLY A 91 -15.39 -9.76 3.27
C GLY A 91 -15.06 -8.77 4.38
N SER A 92 -13.92 -8.92 5.06
CA SER A 92 -13.43 -7.94 6.04
C SER A 92 -13.26 -6.56 5.42
N ASP A 93 -13.83 -5.54 6.06
CA ASP A 93 -13.46 -4.15 5.82
C ASP A 93 -12.15 -3.78 6.56
N THR A 94 -11.79 -2.51 6.56
CA THR A 94 -10.55 -2.03 7.21
C THR A 94 -10.54 -2.23 8.72
N LEU A 95 -11.71 -2.17 9.37
CA LEU A 95 -11.84 -2.36 10.80
C LEU A 95 -11.57 -3.82 11.19
N ALA A 96 -12.26 -4.76 10.54
CA ALA A 96 -12.09 -6.20 10.75
C ALA A 96 -10.68 -6.67 10.32
N THR A 97 -10.17 -6.16 9.19
CA THR A 97 -8.81 -6.46 8.71
C THR A 97 -7.75 -6.04 9.72
N SER A 98 -7.81 -4.81 10.23
CA SER A 98 -6.83 -4.34 11.21
C SER A 98 -6.91 -5.09 12.54
N TYR A 99 -8.08 -5.62 12.92
CA TYR A 99 -8.24 -6.46 14.09
C TYR A 99 -7.51 -7.80 13.92
N ALA A 100 -7.75 -8.48 12.81
CA ALA A 100 -7.11 -9.77 12.54
C ALA A 100 -5.58 -9.64 12.36
N LEU A 101 -5.12 -8.62 11.64
CA LEU A 101 -3.68 -8.37 11.47
C LEU A 101 -2.99 -7.99 12.78
N ALA A 102 -3.63 -7.22 13.66
CA ALA A 102 -3.08 -6.91 14.98
C ALA A 102 -2.88 -8.18 15.81
N ALA A 103 -3.87 -9.09 15.84
CA ALA A 103 -3.73 -10.37 16.55
C ALA A 103 -2.58 -11.22 15.95
N ALA A 104 -2.46 -11.26 14.62
CA ALA A 104 -1.36 -11.98 13.99
C ALA A 104 0.02 -11.36 14.29
N ILE A 105 0.13 -10.03 14.39
CA ILE A 105 1.38 -9.35 14.79
C ILE A 105 1.73 -9.67 16.25
N GLU A 106 0.75 -9.72 17.13
CA GLU A 106 0.95 -10.14 18.51
C GLU A 106 1.47 -11.59 18.57
N LYS A 107 0.86 -12.49 17.80
CA LYS A 107 1.30 -13.88 17.66
C LYS A 107 2.70 -14.00 17.07
N ILE A 108 3.06 -13.18 16.08
CA ILE A 108 4.43 -13.08 15.56
C ILE A 108 5.38 -12.69 16.71
N GLY A 109 5.00 -11.72 17.53
CA GLY A 109 5.79 -11.29 18.68
C GLY A 109 6.02 -12.38 19.72
N GLU A 110 5.04 -13.25 19.94
CA GLU A 110 5.15 -14.40 20.85
C GLU A 110 6.09 -15.49 20.31
N VAL A 111 6.00 -15.78 19.01
CA VAL A 111 6.68 -16.93 18.38
C VAL A 111 8.08 -16.58 17.90
N PHE A 112 8.26 -15.38 17.35
CA PHE A 112 9.50 -14.98 16.66
C PHE A 112 10.20 -13.79 17.30
N GLY A 113 9.64 -13.22 18.35
CA GLY A 113 10.15 -12.01 19.02
C GLY A 113 9.35 -10.77 18.64
N LYS A 114 9.19 -9.88 19.62
CA LYS A 114 8.41 -8.64 19.44
C LYS A 114 9.02 -7.75 18.38
N PRO A 115 8.23 -7.26 17.41
CA PRO A 115 8.74 -6.35 16.42
C PRO A 115 8.98 -4.95 17.00
N GLU A 116 10.12 -4.35 16.68
CA GLU A 116 10.41 -2.95 16.95
C GLU A 116 9.73 -2.03 15.93
N ILE A 117 9.56 -2.51 14.69
CA ILE A 117 8.94 -1.72 13.63
C ILE A 117 7.93 -2.59 12.89
N VAL A 118 6.74 -2.02 12.68
CA VAL A 118 5.72 -2.59 11.80
C VAL A 118 5.57 -1.66 10.59
N PHE A 119 5.74 -2.18 9.39
CA PHE A 119 5.55 -1.43 8.15
C PHE A 119 4.27 -1.84 7.43
N THR A 120 3.63 -0.87 6.80
CA THR A 120 2.60 -1.06 5.78
C THR A 120 2.84 -0.08 4.64
N GLY A 121 2.30 -0.34 3.44
CA GLY A 121 2.09 0.72 2.48
C GLY A 121 1.08 1.75 2.99
N LYS A 122 1.08 2.95 2.42
CA LYS A 122 0.10 4.00 2.75
C LYS A 122 -1.33 3.48 2.63
N GLN A 123 -1.62 2.78 1.55
CA GLN A 123 -2.94 2.28 1.19
C GLN A 123 -2.82 1.12 0.20
N THR A 124 -3.93 0.56 -0.25
CA THR A 124 -3.97 -0.45 -1.32
C THR A 124 -4.66 0.12 -2.55
N ILE A 125 -4.20 -0.28 -3.76
CA ILE A 125 -4.75 0.22 -5.02
C ILE A 125 -6.19 -0.24 -5.32
N ASP A 126 -6.69 -1.23 -4.58
CA ASP A 126 -8.05 -1.75 -4.73
C ASP A 126 -9.06 -1.16 -3.72
N GLY A 127 -8.58 -0.53 -2.66
CA GLY A 127 -9.45 -0.02 -1.60
C GLY A 127 -9.25 1.47 -1.26
N ASP A 128 -8.07 2.00 -1.46
CA ASP A 128 -7.67 3.42 -1.29
C ASP A 128 -8.04 4.08 0.06
N THR A 129 -8.18 3.30 1.13
CA THR A 129 -8.69 3.82 2.42
C THR A 129 -7.62 4.39 3.34
N ALA A 130 -6.37 3.92 3.24
CA ALA A 130 -5.25 4.27 4.13
C ALA A 130 -5.52 4.03 5.64
N GLN A 131 -6.47 3.16 6.00
CA GLN A 131 -6.95 2.99 7.38
C GLN A 131 -6.36 1.79 8.11
N VAL A 132 -5.88 0.75 7.39
CA VAL A 132 -5.45 -0.52 8.00
C VAL A 132 -4.22 -0.31 8.88
N GLY A 133 -3.18 0.40 8.39
CA GLY A 133 -1.99 0.71 9.19
C GLY A 133 -2.33 1.42 10.51
N PRO A 134 -2.98 2.59 10.48
CA PRO A 134 -3.45 3.26 11.69
C PRO A 134 -4.34 2.39 12.60
N GLY A 135 -5.18 1.55 12.00
CA GLY A 135 -6.02 0.60 12.73
C GLY A 135 -5.21 -0.45 13.51
N ILE A 136 -4.15 -0.98 12.91
CA ILE A 136 -3.20 -1.89 13.58
C ILE A 136 -2.49 -1.16 14.71
N ALA A 137 -1.94 0.02 14.45
CA ALA A 137 -1.21 0.81 15.45
C ALA A 137 -2.06 1.07 16.70
N LYS A 138 -3.32 1.48 16.49
CA LYS A 138 -4.26 1.72 17.60
C LYS A 138 -4.51 0.48 18.43
N ARG A 139 -4.64 -0.71 17.82
CA ARG A 139 -4.92 -1.97 18.52
C ARG A 139 -3.71 -2.51 19.27
N GLN A 140 -2.53 -2.33 18.70
CA GLN A 140 -1.26 -2.74 19.31
C GLN A 140 -0.67 -1.68 20.26
N SER A 141 -1.37 -0.56 20.46
CA SER A 141 -0.86 0.59 21.23
C SER A 141 0.52 1.09 20.77
N LEU A 142 0.79 0.95 19.46
CA LEU A 142 2.00 1.45 18.83
C LEU A 142 1.90 2.95 18.57
N LEU A 143 3.02 3.65 18.70
CA LEU A 143 3.18 4.95 18.07
C LEU A 143 3.11 4.78 16.56
N GLN A 144 2.66 5.82 15.82
CA GLN A 144 2.49 5.71 14.38
C GLN A 144 3.03 6.92 13.64
N LEU A 145 3.70 6.63 12.53
CA LEU A 145 4.22 7.61 11.58
C LEU A 145 3.63 7.30 10.21
N THR A 146 2.71 8.15 9.75
CA THR A 146 1.99 7.95 8.50
C THR A 146 2.51 8.84 7.38
N TYR A 147 2.35 8.40 6.13
CA TYR A 147 2.77 9.14 4.93
C TYR A 147 4.27 9.42 4.91
N VAL A 148 5.07 8.43 5.37
CA VAL A 148 6.52 8.55 5.46
C VAL A 148 7.13 8.46 4.06
N SER A 149 7.93 9.48 3.71
CA SER A 149 8.67 9.56 2.46
C SER A 149 10.14 9.14 2.60
N LYS A 150 10.69 9.20 3.83
CA LYS A 150 12.09 8.81 4.07
C LYS A 150 12.29 8.47 5.54
N ILE A 151 13.06 7.42 5.79
CA ILE A 151 13.63 7.14 7.11
C ILE A 151 14.96 7.87 7.15
N ALA A 152 15.06 8.88 8.02
CA ALA A 152 16.24 9.73 8.09
C ALA A 152 17.31 9.14 9.01
N GLU A 153 16.89 8.50 10.11
CA GLU A 153 17.79 7.95 11.11
C GLU A 153 17.09 6.87 11.94
N LEU A 154 17.80 5.80 12.28
CA LEU A 154 17.37 4.78 13.22
C LEU A 154 18.45 4.60 14.30
N ASP A 155 18.13 4.98 15.53
CA ASP A 155 18.97 4.74 16.71
C ASP A 155 18.38 3.57 17.52
N LEU A 156 18.87 2.36 17.25
CA LEU A 156 18.42 1.16 17.98
C LEU A 156 18.85 1.18 19.46
N ALA A 157 20.02 1.74 19.78
CA ALA A 157 20.52 1.79 21.15
C ALA A 157 19.69 2.77 22.00
N GLY A 158 19.34 3.91 21.42
CA GLY A 158 18.45 4.89 22.04
C GLY A 158 16.97 4.59 21.91
N GLY A 159 16.59 3.56 21.11
CA GLY A 159 15.21 3.17 20.89
C GLY A 159 14.40 4.24 20.16
N LYS A 160 14.98 4.93 19.17
CA LYS A 160 14.36 6.05 18.48
C LYS A 160 14.45 5.93 16.97
N ILE A 161 13.49 6.51 16.27
CA ILE A 161 13.47 6.64 14.82
C ILE A 161 13.07 8.05 14.41
N LYS A 162 13.74 8.58 13.40
CA LYS A 162 13.48 9.89 12.80
C LYS A 162 13.10 9.71 11.33
N VAL A 163 12.02 10.36 10.92
CA VAL A 163 11.48 10.23 9.56
C VAL A 163 11.10 11.58 8.97
N GLU A 164 11.08 11.63 7.65
CA GLU A 164 10.43 12.69 6.88
C GLU A 164 9.08 12.18 6.38
N ARG A 165 8.01 12.95 6.55
CA ARG A 165 6.67 12.61 6.07
C ARG A 165 6.08 13.72 5.22
N ARG A 166 5.25 13.34 4.26
CA ARG A 166 4.46 14.31 3.48
C ARG A 166 3.32 14.84 4.36
N ALA A 167 3.18 16.15 4.41
CA ALA A 167 2.09 16.84 5.06
C ALA A 167 1.54 17.93 4.15
N GLU A 168 0.40 18.50 4.51
CA GLU A 168 -0.13 19.68 3.83
C GLU A 168 0.88 20.83 3.91
N GLY A 169 1.23 21.40 2.78
CA GLY A 169 2.20 22.49 2.68
C GLY A 169 3.69 22.09 2.70
N GLY A 170 4.02 20.76 2.70
CA GLY A 170 5.42 20.35 2.59
C GLY A 170 5.79 19.06 3.30
N VAL A 171 7.01 19.03 3.82
CA VAL A 171 7.60 17.86 4.51
C VAL A 171 7.77 18.18 5.99
N GLN A 172 7.33 17.27 6.84
CA GLN A 172 7.57 17.32 8.29
C GLN A 172 8.62 16.30 8.68
N VAL A 173 9.55 16.71 9.54
CA VAL A 173 10.53 15.82 10.17
C VAL A 173 10.02 15.48 11.56
N LEU A 174 9.82 14.19 11.84
CA LEU A 174 9.33 13.69 13.10
C LEU A 174 10.29 12.67 13.70
N GLU A 175 10.43 12.71 15.02
CA GLU A 175 11.15 11.71 15.81
C GLU A 175 10.20 11.04 16.79
N THR A 176 10.32 9.72 16.98
CA THR A 176 9.54 8.99 17.95
C THR A 176 10.32 7.80 18.53
N LYS A 177 9.76 7.20 19.58
CA LYS A 177 10.33 5.99 20.20
C LYS A 177 9.85 4.72 19.49
N LEU A 178 10.66 3.66 19.60
CA LEU A 178 10.26 2.29 19.28
C LEU A 178 9.49 1.67 20.43
N PRO A 179 8.53 0.73 20.21
CA PRO A 179 8.13 0.24 18.89
C PRO A 179 7.18 1.21 18.16
N VAL A 180 7.18 1.15 16.83
CA VAL A 180 6.40 2.06 15.98
C VAL A 180 5.80 1.38 14.77
N LEU A 181 4.63 1.87 14.31
CA LEU A 181 4.09 1.51 13.01
C LEU A 181 4.33 2.64 12.01
N ILE A 182 4.80 2.29 10.82
CA ILE A 182 5.13 3.23 9.75
C ILE A 182 4.34 2.89 8.48
N THR A 183 3.70 3.89 7.88
CA THR A 183 3.08 3.74 6.56
C THR A 183 3.91 4.47 5.50
N MET A 184 4.38 3.73 4.48
CA MET A 184 5.28 4.27 3.45
C MET A 184 4.52 4.83 2.27
N LEU A 185 4.98 5.96 1.75
CA LEU A 185 4.49 6.57 0.53
C LEU A 185 5.09 5.91 -0.71
N GLU A 186 4.42 6.16 -1.83
CA GLU A 186 4.94 5.90 -3.18
C GLU A 186 6.18 6.73 -3.52
N GLY A 187 7.04 6.17 -4.39
CA GLY A 187 8.21 6.86 -4.93
C GLY A 187 9.33 7.12 -3.91
N THR A 188 9.33 6.42 -2.78
CA THR A 188 10.31 6.58 -1.71
C THR A 188 11.59 5.78 -1.93
N ASN A 189 11.49 4.71 -2.68
CA ASN A 189 12.58 3.81 -3.03
C ASN A 189 12.20 2.97 -4.25
N ASP A 190 13.14 2.19 -4.76
CA ASP A 190 12.92 1.17 -5.78
C ASP A 190 13.10 -0.21 -5.15
N MET A 191 12.11 -1.10 -5.38
CA MET A 191 12.18 -2.48 -4.90
C MET A 191 13.37 -3.20 -5.55
N ARG A 192 14.23 -3.78 -4.73
CA ARG A 192 15.38 -4.57 -5.19
C ARG A 192 14.97 -5.77 -6.03
N ARG A 193 15.86 -6.23 -6.86
CA ARG A 193 15.73 -7.54 -7.52
C ARG A 193 16.33 -8.60 -6.59
N GLY A 194 15.58 -9.69 -6.38
CA GLY A 194 16.11 -10.84 -5.63
C GLY A 194 17.25 -11.52 -6.38
N SER A 195 18.21 -12.04 -5.63
CA SER A 195 19.27 -12.87 -6.17
C SER A 195 18.74 -14.28 -6.54
N MET A 196 19.52 -15.03 -7.32
CA MET A 196 19.21 -16.46 -7.58
C MET A 196 19.21 -17.26 -6.27
N ALA A 197 20.07 -16.92 -5.32
CA ALA A 197 20.09 -17.56 -4.01
C ALA A 197 18.80 -17.30 -3.23
N ASP A 198 18.29 -16.05 -3.25
CA ASP A 198 17.01 -15.72 -2.64
C ASP A 198 15.83 -16.44 -3.31
N ALA A 199 15.84 -16.54 -4.64
CA ALA A 199 14.81 -17.28 -5.36
C ALA A 199 14.80 -18.77 -4.98
N LEU A 200 15.97 -19.40 -4.89
CA LEU A 200 16.10 -20.79 -4.46
C LEU A 200 15.68 -20.99 -2.99
N ARG A 201 16.04 -20.06 -2.12
CA ARG A 201 15.63 -20.06 -0.72
C ARG A 201 14.10 -19.91 -0.61
N ALA A 202 13.51 -18.95 -1.31
CA ALA A 202 12.07 -18.70 -1.31
C ALA A 202 11.27 -19.91 -1.82
N ALA A 203 11.77 -20.61 -2.86
CA ALA A 203 11.11 -21.81 -3.38
C ALA A 203 11.05 -22.98 -2.37
N ARG A 204 11.98 -23.02 -1.43
CA ARG A 204 12.08 -24.06 -0.38
C ARG A 204 11.57 -23.61 0.98
N ALA A 205 11.34 -22.33 1.16
CA ALA A 205 10.91 -21.78 2.43
C ALA A 205 9.53 -22.30 2.82
N GLU A 206 9.38 -22.67 4.06
CA GLU A 206 8.08 -22.93 4.67
C GLU A 206 7.37 -21.60 4.90
N ILE A 207 6.10 -21.52 4.49
CA ILE A 207 5.23 -20.40 4.79
C ILE A 207 4.38 -20.79 5.99
N VAL A 208 4.59 -20.06 7.08
CA VAL A 208 3.82 -20.28 8.31
C VAL A 208 2.37 -19.87 8.05
N THR A 209 1.45 -20.80 8.20
CA THR A 209 0.02 -20.56 7.94
C THR A 209 -0.75 -20.63 9.23
N TRP A 210 -1.50 -19.58 9.55
CA TRP A 210 -2.35 -19.48 10.74
C TRP A 210 -3.81 -19.27 10.37
N SER A 211 -4.69 -20.00 11.04
CA SER A 211 -6.12 -19.72 11.10
C SER A 211 -6.41 -18.61 12.13
N ALA A 212 -7.66 -18.21 12.23
CA ALA A 212 -8.11 -17.30 13.28
C ALA A 212 -7.75 -17.83 14.70
N LYS A 213 -7.91 -19.13 14.91
CA LYS A 213 -7.58 -19.79 16.17
C LYS A 213 -6.08 -19.77 16.46
N ASP A 214 -5.25 -20.09 15.48
CA ASP A 214 -3.78 -20.12 15.62
C ASP A 214 -3.22 -18.73 15.91
N ALA A 215 -3.83 -17.69 15.37
CA ALA A 215 -3.50 -16.29 15.64
C ALA A 215 -4.04 -15.77 16.97
N GLY A 216 -4.70 -16.60 17.79
CA GLY A 216 -5.24 -16.20 19.09
C GLY A 216 -6.46 -15.28 19.01
N ILE A 217 -7.20 -15.28 17.90
CA ILE A 217 -8.39 -14.47 17.75
C ILE A 217 -9.54 -15.11 18.56
N GLU A 218 -9.86 -14.49 19.69
CA GLU A 218 -10.92 -14.97 20.58
C GLU A 218 -12.32 -14.62 20.07
N ASP A 219 -12.49 -13.40 19.54
CA ASP A 219 -13.78 -12.89 19.09
C ASP A 219 -13.89 -12.91 17.56
N ILE A 220 -14.32 -14.04 17.04
CA ILE A 220 -14.55 -14.23 15.60
C ILE A 220 -15.63 -13.28 15.05
N LEU A 221 -16.52 -12.76 15.90
CA LEU A 221 -17.56 -11.81 15.46
C LEU A 221 -16.98 -10.46 15.02
N LYS A 222 -15.74 -10.16 15.40
CA LYS A 222 -15.00 -8.98 14.94
C LYS A 222 -14.30 -9.19 13.59
N CYS A 223 -14.43 -10.35 12.97
CA CYS A 223 -13.82 -10.72 11.70
C CYS A 223 -14.85 -10.78 10.57
N GLY A 224 -14.35 -10.68 9.33
CA GLY A 224 -15.14 -10.84 8.11
C GLY A 224 -16.31 -9.87 8.01
N LEU A 225 -17.33 -10.26 7.28
CA LEU A 225 -18.54 -9.44 7.11
C LEU A 225 -19.25 -9.10 8.42
N ARG A 226 -19.17 -9.98 9.43
CA ARG A 226 -19.81 -9.73 10.73
C ARG A 226 -19.13 -8.64 11.53
N GLY A 227 -17.80 -8.57 11.44
CA GLY A 227 -16.99 -7.55 12.11
C GLY A 227 -16.84 -6.26 11.31
N SER A 228 -17.47 -6.17 10.15
CA SER A 228 -17.33 -5.06 9.19
C SER A 228 -18.53 -4.14 9.22
N PRO A 229 -18.42 -2.92 9.76
CA PRO A 229 -19.52 -1.93 9.69
C PRO A 229 -19.77 -1.42 8.27
N THR A 230 -18.82 -1.61 7.35
CA THR A 230 -18.96 -1.24 5.94
C THR A 230 -19.08 -2.46 5.03
N VAL A 231 -20.01 -2.40 4.06
CA VAL A 231 -20.24 -3.48 3.10
C VAL A 231 -20.31 -2.91 1.70
N VAL A 232 -19.57 -3.53 0.78
CA VAL A 232 -19.64 -3.16 -0.65
C VAL A 232 -20.98 -3.66 -1.21
N LYS A 233 -21.91 -2.74 -1.49
CA LYS A 233 -23.22 -3.07 -2.04
C LYS A 233 -23.17 -3.35 -3.55
N ARG A 234 -22.33 -2.61 -4.27
CA ARG A 234 -22.25 -2.70 -5.73
C ARG A 234 -20.89 -2.24 -6.23
N VAL A 235 -20.37 -2.94 -7.23
CA VAL A 235 -19.18 -2.53 -7.99
C VAL A 235 -19.64 -2.29 -9.43
N PHE A 236 -19.25 -1.16 -10.01
CA PHE A 236 -19.59 -0.81 -11.40
C PHE A 236 -18.43 0.00 -12.02
N ALA A 237 -18.30 -0.09 -13.33
CA ALA A 237 -17.40 0.77 -14.07
C ALA A 237 -18.01 2.18 -14.14
N PRO A 238 -17.20 3.25 -13.97
CA PRO A 238 -17.69 4.60 -14.20
C PRO A 238 -18.17 4.73 -15.65
N SER A 239 -19.22 5.51 -15.85
CA SER A 239 -19.69 5.84 -17.21
C SER A 239 -18.56 6.52 -17.98
N PRO A 240 -18.38 6.23 -19.27
CA PRO A 240 -17.47 6.98 -20.11
C PRO A 240 -17.77 8.47 -19.99
N ARG A 241 -16.75 9.30 -19.96
CA ARG A 241 -16.93 10.76 -20.00
C ARG A 241 -17.75 11.12 -21.23
N ALA A 242 -18.82 11.87 -21.04
CA ALA A 242 -19.69 12.32 -22.13
C ALA A 242 -18.96 13.26 -23.10
N GLU A 243 -17.97 13.99 -22.57
CA GLU A 243 -17.13 14.89 -23.35
C GLU A 243 -15.98 14.11 -24.00
N LYS A 244 -15.95 14.11 -25.32
CA LYS A 244 -14.79 13.65 -26.07
C LYS A 244 -13.68 14.68 -25.92
N ALA A 245 -12.45 14.21 -25.72
CA ALA A 245 -11.29 15.08 -25.81
C ALA A 245 -11.33 15.81 -27.17
N LYS A 246 -11.23 17.14 -27.14
CA LYS A 246 -11.10 17.93 -28.35
C LYS A 246 -9.71 17.66 -28.92
N GLN A 247 -9.64 17.22 -30.15
CA GLN A 247 -8.38 17.09 -30.90
C GLN A 247 -8.06 18.38 -31.60
N ILE A 248 -6.83 18.83 -31.47
CA ILE A 248 -6.32 19.98 -32.23
C ILE A 248 -5.45 19.42 -33.34
N GLU A 249 -5.69 19.85 -34.55
CA GLU A 249 -4.83 19.53 -35.68
C GLU A 249 -3.46 20.19 -35.49
N ILE A 250 -2.41 19.37 -35.55
CA ILE A 250 -1.03 19.85 -35.45
C ILE A 250 -0.71 20.59 -36.77
N GLN A 251 -0.47 21.90 -36.66
CA GLN A 251 -0.06 22.71 -37.79
C GLN A 251 1.43 22.51 -38.08
N PRO A 252 1.85 22.76 -39.33
CA PRO A 252 3.27 22.65 -39.72
C PRO A 252 4.20 23.56 -38.91
N VAL A 253 3.67 24.67 -38.41
CA VAL A 253 4.39 25.62 -37.56
C VAL A 253 3.90 25.46 -36.11
N ALA A 254 4.81 25.21 -35.18
CA ALA A 254 4.47 24.91 -33.77
C ALA A 254 3.71 26.08 -33.11
N ILE A 255 4.01 27.33 -33.44
CA ILE A 255 3.32 28.48 -32.86
C ILE A 255 1.84 28.53 -33.28
N ASP A 256 1.53 28.18 -34.53
CA ASP A 256 0.15 28.17 -35.01
C ASP A 256 -0.69 27.11 -34.30
N THR A 257 -0.07 25.97 -33.93
CA THR A 257 -0.69 24.91 -33.09
C THR A 257 -0.95 25.44 -31.70
N ALA A 258 -0.01 26.18 -31.12
CA ALA A 258 -0.15 26.78 -29.78
C ALA A 258 -1.25 27.83 -29.75
N ASP A 259 -1.31 28.69 -30.75
CA ASP A 259 -2.34 29.73 -30.89
C ASP A 259 -3.74 29.11 -31.03
N ALA A 260 -3.90 28.08 -31.87
CA ALA A 260 -5.15 27.35 -32.01
C ALA A 260 -5.59 26.64 -30.69
N LEU A 261 -4.61 26.16 -29.90
CA LEU A 261 -4.87 25.58 -28.56
C LEU A 261 -5.36 26.67 -27.60
N LEU A 262 -4.70 27.81 -27.54
CA LEU A 262 -5.06 28.94 -26.69
C LEU A 262 -6.44 29.48 -27.02
N GLU A 263 -6.75 29.68 -28.29
CA GLU A 263 -8.09 30.11 -28.75
C GLU A 263 -9.17 29.14 -28.29
N GLN A 264 -8.89 27.82 -28.36
CA GLN A 264 -9.85 26.82 -27.96
C GLN A 264 -10.04 26.78 -26.43
N ILE A 265 -8.96 26.96 -25.64
CA ILE A 265 -9.01 27.04 -24.18
C ILE A 265 -9.77 28.29 -23.74
N PHE A 266 -9.41 29.46 -24.25
CA PHE A 266 -10.01 30.74 -23.87
C PHE A 266 -11.47 30.87 -24.35
N GLY A 267 -11.78 30.30 -25.50
CA GLY A 267 -13.16 30.22 -25.98
C GLY A 267 -14.04 29.35 -25.07
N THR A 268 -13.44 28.39 -24.33
CA THR A 268 -14.17 27.53 -23.40
C THR A 268 -14.15 28.08 -21.97
N LEU A 269 -13.10 28.79 -21.59
CA LEU A 269 -12.86 29.36 -20.25
C LEU A 269 -12.40 30.83 -20.36
N PRO A 270 -13.31 31.78 -20.69
CA PRO A 270 -12.93 33.17 -20.93
C PRO A 270 -12.30 33.87 -19.69
N ALA A 271 -12.68 33.46 -18.48
CA ALA A 271 -12.11 34.00 -17.25
C ALA A 271 -10.62 33.71 -17.11
N LEU A 272 -10.14 32.60 -17.64
CA LEU A 272 -8.73 32.20 -17.54
C LEU A 272 -7.81 33.14 -18.33
N GLU A 273 -8.28 33.67 -19.46
CA GLU A 273 -7.53 34.63 -20.27
C GLU A 273 -7.30 35.93 -19.46
N THR A 274 -8.33 36.41 -18.79
CA THR A 274 -8.28 37.62 -17.96
C THR A 274 -7.32 37.43 -16.79
N GLU A 275 -7.40 36.32 -16.09
CA GLU A 275 -6.52 35.99 -14.95
C GLU A 275 -5.04 35.89 -15.37
N LEU A 276 -4.74 35.30 -16.54
CA LEU A 276 -3.37 35.18 -17.03
C LEU A 276 -2.79 36.54 -17.47
N VAL A 277 -3.60 37.42 -18.05
CA VAL A 277 -3.19 38.77 -18.39
C VAL A 277 -2.89 39.61 -17.16
N GLU A 278 -3.73 39.52 -16.13
CA GLU A 278 -3.52 40.20 -14.84
C GLU A 278 -2.25 39.68 -14.13
N LEU A 279 -2.01 38.39 -14.13
CA LEU A 279 -0.80 37.79 -13.58
C LEU A 279 0.47 38.26 -14.29
N HIS A 280 0.42 38.42 -15.62
CA HIS A 280 1.57 38.89 -16.40
C HIS A 280 1.86 40.37 -16.16
N GLN A 281 0.86 41.17 -15.78
CA GLN A 281 1.05 42.60 -15.46
C GLN A 281 1.59 42.82 -14.04
N THR A 282 1.54 41.80 -13.19
CA THR A 282 2.01 41.84 -11.78
C THR A 282 3.40 41.24 -11.59
N LEU A 283 3.99 40.62 -12.60
CA LEU A 283 5.36 40.12 -12.68
C LEU A 283 6.27 41.11 -13.40
#